data_ca5d12713be288dc1238f496db622623
#
_entry.id   ca5d12713be288dc1238f496db622623
#
_cell.length_a   1.000
_cell.length_b   1.000
_cell.length_c   1.000
_cell.angle_alpha   90.00
_cell.angle_beta   90.00
_cell.angle_gamma   90.00
#
_symmetry.space_group_name_H-M   'P 1'
#
loop_
_entity.id
_entity.type
_entity.pdbx_description
1 polymer ?
#
loop_
_entity_poly.entity_id
_entity_poly.type
_entity_poly.pdbx_seq_one_letter_code
_entity_poly.pdbx_strand_id
1 'polypeptide(L)'
;MRPIRAQLAMLWLAGACSHGAPAARGPALAVRTEITEAETAEKARRHDLARVHYQRAIAAARDPDSIAFARHEYAETLVTWGEAPEARAQLEIAAAANPGDASVWHDLGILRHDAGDDPGAIQALGHAEQLAPNDARPRTALAALYWRRGDKANAAREYRGMLELELPERLRAKVEWALAELAKP
;
A
#
# COMPACT_ATOMS: atom_id res chain seq x y z
N MET A 1 -71.74 7.96 30.69
CA MET A 1 -71.01 6.80 30.14
C MET A 1 -70.03 7.24 29.08
N ARG A 2 -68.74 7.30 29.43
CA ARG A 2 -67.62 7.65 28.51
C ARG A 2 -66.65 6.49 28.49
N PRO A 3 -66.21 5.93 27.31
CA PRO A 3 -65.19 4.91 27.28
C PRO A 3 -63.79 5.51 27.33
N ILE A 4 -62.96 4.86 28.13
CA ILE A 4 -61.56 5.14 28.38
C ILE A 4 -60.75 4.75 27.14
N ARG A 5 -60.03 5.71 26.56
CA ARG A 5 -59.02 5.44 25.52
C ARG A 5 -57.74 5.01 26.16
N ALA A 6 -57.35 3.76 25.95
CA ALA A 6 -56.01 3.27 26.26
C ALA A 6 -55.04 3.79 25.22
N GLN A 7 -54.07 4.62 25.64
CA GLN A 7 -52.91 5.02 24.85
C GLN A 7 -51.84 3.96 25.01
N LEU A 8 -51.58 3.20 23.93
CA LEU A 8 -50.40 2.36 23.82
C LEU A 8 -49.20 3.25 23.44
N ALA A 9 -48.35 3.54 24.42
CA ALA A 9 -47.05 4.14 24.19
C ALA A 9 -46.10 3.04 23.62
N MET A 10 -45.81 3.10 22.32
CA MET A 10 -44.72 2.33 21.72
C MET A 10 -43.38 2.97 22.12
N LEU A 11 -42.67 2.32 23.03
CA LEU A 11 -41.26 2.59 23.29
C LEU A 11 -40.45 2.06 22.10
N TRP A 12 -40.00 2.94 21.25
CA TRP A 12 -38.90 2.67 20.31
C TRP A 12 -37.59 2.67 21.09
N LEU A 13 -37.13 1.49 21.47
CA LEU A 13 -35.71 1.28 21.85
C LEU A 13 -34.86 1.35 20.58
N ALA A 14 -34.38 2.55 20.27
CA ALA A 14 -33.30 2.72 19.31
C ALA A 14 -32.01 2.17 19.93
N GLY A 15 -31.79 0.87 19.73
CA GLY A 15 -30.48 0.25 19.95
C GLY A 15 -29.52 0.79 18.91
N ALA A 16 -28.83 1.89 19.23
CA ALA A 16 -27.65 2.32 18.48
C ALA A 16 -26.56 1.28 18.70
N CYS A 17 -26.51 0.25 17.86
CA CYS A 17 -25.31 -0.54 17.68
C CYS A 17 -24.27 0.36 17.00
N SER A 18 -23.53 1.12 17.80
CA SER A 18 -22.27 1.69 17.36
C SER A 18 -21.29 0.52 17.15
N HIS A 19 -21.32 -0.05 15.95
CA HIS A 19 -20.21 -0.85 15.48
C HIS A 19 -19.07 0.13 15.23
N GLY A 20 -18.36 0.48 16.30
CA GLY A 20 -17.04 1.07 16.19
C GLY A 20 -16.23 0.09 15.34
N ALA A 21 -15.77 0.53 14.18
CA ALA A 21 -14.80 -0.23 13.40
C ALA A 21 -13.70 -0.67 14.37
N PRO A 22 -13.32 -1.96 14.41
CA PRO A 22 -12.24 -2.39 15.28
C PRO A 22 -11.03 -1.56 14.88
N ALA A 23 -10.44 -0.84 15.85
CA ALA A 23 -9.17 -0.16 15.65
C ALA A 23 -8.22 -1.19 15.04
N ALA A 24 -7.58 -0.83 13.90
CA ALA A 24 -6.66 -1.70 13.20
C ALA A 24 -5.67 -2.28 14.23
N ARG A 25 -5.83 -3.54 14.54
CA ARG A 25 -4.91 -4.25 15.42
C ARG A 25 -3.74 -4.60 14.53
N GLY A 26 -2.59 -3.96 14.77
CA GLY A 26 -1.38 -4.28 14.03
C GLY A 26 -1.08 -5.79 14.04
N PRO A 27 -0.12 -6.23 13.21
CA PRO A 27 0.18 -7.65 13.02
C PRO A 27 0.37 -8.40 14.33
N ALA A 28 -0.12 -9.65 14.39
CA ALA A 28 -0.04 -10.50 15.57
C ALA A 28 1.41 -10.64 16.05
N LEU A 29 1.62 -10.70 17.37
CA LEU A 29 2.97 -10.77 17.98
C LEU A 29 3.81 -11.91 17.39
N ALA A 30 3.21 -13.09 17.19
CA ALA A 30 3.91 -14.23 16.59
C ALA A 30 4.45 -13.95 15.20
N VAL A 31 3.68 -13.22 14.36
CA VAL A 31 4.11 -12.78 13.02
C VAL A 31 5.30 -11.84 13.12
N ARG A 32 5.21 -10.83 13.98
CA ARG A 32 6.29 -9.84 14.17
C ARG A 32 7.57 -10.50 14.68
N THR A 33 7.47 -11.47 15.59
CA THR A 33 8.62 -12.21 16.10
C THR A 33 9.33 -12.94 14.96
N GLU A 34 8.60 -13.69 14.14
CA GLU A 34 9.19 -14.42 13.02
C GLU A 34 9.80 -13.47 11.97
N ILE A 35 9.19 -12.31 11.71
CA ILE A 35 9.78 -11.28 10.83
C ILE A 35 11.11 -10.77 11.41
N THR A 36 11.17 -10.45 12.71
CA THR A 36 12.41 -9.99 13.36
C THR A 36 13.53 -11.04 13.29
N GLU A 37 13.18 -12.32 13.45
CA GLU A 37 14.15 -13.43 13.29
C GLU A 37 14.63 -13.56 11.83
N ALA A 38 13.71 -13.36 10.86
CA ALA A 38 14.06 -13.33 9.44
C ALA A 38 15.06 -12.21 9.12
N GLU A 39 14.78 -10.98 9.55
CA GLU A 39 15.67 -9.84 9.37
C GLU A 39 17.05 -10.07 10.04
N THR A 40 17.06 -10.70 11.21
CA THR A 40 18.30 -11.05 11.91
C THR A 40 19.12 -12.04 11.11
N ALA A 41 18.48 -13.05 10.53
CA ALA A 41 19.10 -14.03 9.66
C ALA A 41 19.63 -13.37 8.36
N GLU A 42 18.89 -12.41 7.79
CA GLU A 42 19.34 -11.61 6.65
C GLU A 42 20.61 -10.81 6.94
N LYS A 43 20.61 -10.05 8.04
CA LYS A 43 21.80 -9.29 8.48
C LYS A 43 23.03 -10.20 8.65
N ALA A 44 22.79 -11.47 9.03
CA ALA A 44 23.82 -12.52 9.12
C ALA A 44 24.13 -13.21 7.76
N ARG A 45 23.49 -12.77 6.65
CA ARG A 45 23.59 -13.36 5.31
C ARG A 45 23.18 -14.84 5.25
N ARG A 46 22.27 -15.24 6.13
CA ARG A 46 21.72 -16.61 6.21
C ARG A 46 20.35 -16.66 5.50
N HIS A 47 20.36 -16.53 4.18
CA HIS A 47 19.15 -16.38 3.35
C HIS A 47 18.19 -17.56 3.51
N ASP A 48 18.71 -18.81 3.58
CA ASP A 48 17.85 -19.99 3.77
C ASP A 48 17.08 -19.93 5.10
N LEU A 49 17.75 -19.49 6.17
CA LEU A 49 17.14 -19.33 7.48
C LEU A 49 16.12 -18.19 7.47
N ALA A 50 16.44 -17.06 6.85
CA ALA A 50 15.52 -15.94 6.71
C ALA A 50 14.24 -16.38 5.98
N ARG A 51 14.38 -17.13 4.88
CA ARG A 51 13.23 -17.68 4.15
C ARG A 51 12.34 -18.58 5.03
N VAL A 52 12.93 -19.42 5.87
CA VAL A 52 12.18 -20.25 6.81
C VAL A 52 11.36 -19.40 7.78
N HIS A 53 11.96 -18.32 8.32
CA HIS A 53 11.25 -17.43 9.24
C HIS A 53 10.14 -16.63 8.54
N TYR A 54 10.36 -16.11 7.33
CA TYR A 54 9.28 -15.48 6.54
C TYR A 54 8.12 -16.45 6.28
N GLN A 55 8.40 -17.70 5.91
CA GLN A 55 7.36 -18.71 5.72
C GLN A 55 6.58 -19.01 7.01
N ARG A 56 7.26 -19.01 8.16
CA ARG A 56 6.60 -19.16 9.48
C ARG A 56 5.74 -17.96 9.82
N ALA A 57 6.20 -16.74 9.54
CA ALA A 57 5.41 -15.54 9.71
C ALA A 57 4.12 -15.59 8.88
N ILE A 58 4.22 -15.96 7.60
CA ILE A 58 3.07 -16.15 6.71
C ILE A 58 2.15 -17.25 7.25
N ALA A 59 2.70 -18.36 7.72
CA ALA A 59 1.92 -19.46 8.30
C ALA A 59 1.24 -19.08 9.61
N ALA A 60 1.79 -18.15 10.39
CA ALA A 60 1.21 -17.65 11.64
C ALA A 60 0.14 -16.57 11.44
N ALA A 61 0.14 -15.87 10.32
CA ALA A 61 -0.80 -14.81 10.00
C ALA A 61 -2.23 -15.38 9.82
N ARG A 62 -3.22 -14.73 10.46
CA ARG A 62 -4.62 -15.20 10.47
C ARG A 62 -5.62 -14.12 10.10
N ASP A 63 -5.28 -12.87 10.29
CA ASP A 63 -6.09 -11.71 9.95
C ASP A 63 -5.52 -10.99 8.72
N PRO A 64 -6.33 -10.19 8.01
CA PRO A 64 -5.90 -9.49 6.80
C PRO A 64 -4.64 -8.65 6.97
N ASP A 65 -4.54 -7.90 8.07
CA ASP A 65 -3.39 -7.02 8.34
C ASP A 65 -2.11 -7.82 8.53
N SER A 66 -2.18 -8.92 9.32
CA SER A 66 -1.04 -9.82 9.52
C SER A 66 -0.61 -10.52 8.24
N ILE A 67 -1.57 -10.92 7.39
CA ILE A 67 -1.28 -11.57 6.10
C ILE A 67 -0.58 -10.58 5.16
N ALA A 68 -1.12 -9.36 5.03
CA ALA A 68 -0.54 -8.32 4.19
C ALA A 68 0.87 -7.97 4.68
N PHE A 69 1.04 -7.72 5.98
CA PHE A 69 2.32 -7.38 6.58
C PHE A 69 3.39 -8.45 6.33
N ALA A 70 3.12 -9.72 6.70
CA ALA A 70 4.11 -10.79 6.55
C ALA A 70 4.56 -10.99 5.10
N ARG A 71 3.64 -10.85 4.14
CA ARG A 71 3.93 -10.99 2.72
C ARG A 71 4.65 -9.79 2.15
N HIS A 72 4.34 -8.58 2.62
CA HIS A 72 5.03 -7.36 2.22
C HIS A 72 6.50 -7.39 2.64
N GLU A 73 6.77 -7.67 3.91
CA GLU A 73 8.14 -7.79 4.45
C GLU A 73 8.96 -8.86 3.69
N TYR A 74 8.32 -10.00 3.39
CA TYR A 74 8.99 -11.02 2.61
C TYR A 74 9.24 -10.57 1.15
N ALA A 75 8.31 -9.86 0.55
CA ALA A 75 8.49 -9.35 -0.80
C ALA A 75 9.62 -8.34 -0.91
N GLU A 76 9.78 -7.42 0.05
CA GLU A 76 10.91 -6.48 0.10
C GLU A 76 12.25 -7.23 0.11
N THR A 77 12.32 -8.27 0.92
CA THR A 77 13.49 -9.13 0.98
C THR A 77 13.76 -9.86 -0.32
N LEU A 78 12.72 -10.43 -0.95
CA LEU A 78 12.84 -11.09 -2.25
C LEU A 78 13.35 -10.14 -3.35
N VAL A 79 12.94 -8.87 -3.31
CA VAL A 79 13.49 -7.84 -4.21
C VAL A 79 15.00 -7.68 -4.01
N THR A 80 15.47 -7.61 -2.77
CA THR A 80 16.92 -7.49 -2.48
C THR A 80 17.70 -8.72 -2.91
N TRP A 81 17.08 -9.90 -2.93
CA TRP A 81 17.67 -11.14 -3.43
C TRP A 81 17.61 -11.27 -4.95
N GLY A 82 16.91 -10.36 -5.65
CA GLY A 82 16.72 -10.41 -7.10
C GLY A 82 15.62 -11.37 -7.56
N GLU A 83 14.77 -11.82 -6.65
CA GLU A 83 13.65 -12.74 -6.89
C GLU A 83 12.34 -12.00 -7.18
N ALA A 84 12.39 -11.01 -8.08
CA ALA A 84 11.28 -10.12 -8.39
C ALA A 84 9.95 -10.83 -8.78
N PRO A 85 9.94 -11.95 -9.53
CA PRO A 85 8.68 -12.66 -9.81
C PRO A 85 7.99 -13.19 -8.55
N GLU A 86 8.74 -13.74 -7.58
CA GLU A 86 8.19 -14.22 -6.33
C GLU A 86 7.74 -13.05 -5.44
N ALA A 87 8.54 -11.98 -5.37
CA ALA A 87 8.17 -10.74 -4.67
C ALA A 87 6.81 -10.20 -5.15
N ARG A 88 6.63 -10.11 -6.47
CA ARG A 88 5.35 -9.67 -7.06
C ARG A 88 4.19 -10.57 -6.63
N ALA A 89 4.37 -11.89 -6.66
CA ALA A 89 3.33 -12.81 -6.23
C ALA A 89 2.96 -12.63 -4.75
N GLN A 90 3.94 -12.34 -3.87
CA GLN A 90 3.67 -12.03 -2.47
C GLN A 90 2.90 -10.72 -2.31
N LEU A 91 3.26 -9.67 -3.06
CA LEU A 91 2.56 -8.39 -3.03
C LEU A 91 1.12 -8.47 -3.57
N GLU A 92 0.87 -9.28 -4.59
CA GLU A 92 -0.50 -9.50 -5.10
C GLU A 92 -1.40 -10.12 -4.02
N ILE A 93 -0.88 -11.07 -3.24
CA ILE A 93 -1.63 -11.65 -2.13
C ILE A 93 -1.77 -10.64 -0.98
N ALA A 94 -0.75 -9.84 -0.69
CA ALA A 94 -0.80 -8.80 0.33
C ALA A 94 -1.86 -7.73 0.00
N ALA A 95 -1.89 -7.25 -1.25
CA ALA A 95 -2.87 -6.29 -1.73
C ALA A 95 -4.31 -6.83 -1.68
N ALA A 96 -4.49 -8.13 -1.97
CA ALA A 96 -5.79 -8.78 -1.86
C ALA A 96 -6.23 -8.94 -0.39
N ALA A 97 -5.30 -9.19 0.54
CA ALA A 97 -5.60 -9.34 1.96
C ALA A 97 -5.93 -7.99 2.62
N ASN A 98 -5.16 -6.96 2.35
CA ASN A 98 -5.41 -5.60 2.83
C ASN A 98 -5.36 -4.58 1.66
N PRO A 99 -6.49 -4.36 0.97
CA PRO A 99 -6.55 -3.39 -0.14
C PRO A 99 -6.33 -1.94 0.27
N GLY A 100 -6.34 -1.63 1.57
CA GLY A 100 -6.11 -0.29 2.11
C GLY A 100 -4.64 0.06 2.34
N ASP A 101 -3.71 -0.84 2.07
CA ASP A 101 -2.28 -0.60 2.28
C ASP A 101 -1.64 0.05 1.05
N ALA A 102 -1.41 1.37 1.14
CA ALA A 102 -0.81 2.15 0.06
C ALA A 102 0.62 1.70 -0.28
N SER A 103 1.40 1.24 0.70
CA SER A 103 2.78 0.81 0.47
C SER A 103 2.84 -0.46 -0.37
N VAL A 104 1.96 -1.42 -0.07
CA VAL A 104 1.83 -2.67 -0.86
C VAL A 104 1.48 -2.36 -2.33
N TRP A 105 0.52 -1.45 -2.56
CA TRP A 105 0.15 -1.06 -3.92
C TRP A 105 1.26 -0.30 -4.65
N HIS A 106 2.01 0.56 -3.95
CA HIS A 106 3.16 1.25 -4.52
C HIS A 106 4.21 0.24 -4.99
N ASP A 107 4.63 -0.69 -4.13
CA ASP A 107 5.70 -1.64 -4.43
C ASP A 107 5.27 -2.64 -5.50
N LEU A 108 4.00 -3.07 -5.49
CA LEU A 108 3.41 -3.86 -6.58
C LEU A 108 3.47 -3.12 -7.92
N GLY A 109 3.20 -1.80 -7.90
CA GLY A 109 3.29 -0.96 -9.09
C GLY A 109 4.72 -0.90 -9.66
N ILE A 110 5.72 -0.74 -8.80
CA ILE A 110 7.13 -0.75 -9.20
C ILE A 110 7.50 -2.11 -9.84
N LEU A 111 7.17 -3.23 -9.18
CA LEU A 111 7.50 -4.55 -9.71
C LEU A 111 6.76 -4.90 -11.01
N ARG A 112 5.54 -4.43 -11.19
CA ARG A 112 4.82 -4.58 -12.47
C ARG A 112 5.50 -3.80 -13.57
N HIS A 113 5.96 -2.58 -13.28
CA HIS A 113 6.71 -1.77 -14.23
C HIS A 113 8.02 -2.47 -14.64
N ASP A 114 8.79 -2.97 -13.68
CA ASP A 114 10.05 -3.68 -13.93
C ASP A 114 9.84 -4.96 -14.75
N ALA A 115 8.67 -5.56 -14.65
CA ALA A 115 8.25 -6.70 -15.46
C ALA A 115 7.70 -6.30 -16.87
N GLY A 116 7.64 -5.00 -17.19
CA GLY A 116 7.10 -4.49 -18.45
C GLY A 116 5.57 -4.35 -18.50
N ASP A 117 4.88 -4.59 -17.39
CA ASP A 117 3.42 -4.38 -17.26
C ASP A 117 3.11 -2.94 -16.85
N ASP A 118 3.40 -1.98 -17.74
CA ASP A 118 3.13 -0.56 -17.50
C ASP A 118 1.64 -0.27 -17.22
N PRO A 119 0.65 -0.89 -17.89
CA PRO A 119 -0.75 -0.66 -17.55
C PRO A 119 -1.09 -1.09 -16.12
N GLY A 120 -0.63 -2.28 -15.71
CA GLY A 120 -0.82 -2.76 -14.34
C GLY A 120 -0.07 -1.94 -13.30
N ALA A 121 1.11 -1.41 -13.65
CA ALA A 121 1.88 -0.49 -12.81
C ALA A 121 1.12 0.81 -12.57
N ILE A 122 0.59 1.44 -13.62
CA ILE A 122 -0.22 2.67 -13.51
C ILE A 122 -1.44 2.46 -12.63
N GLN A 123 -2.12 1.32 -12.78
CA GLN A 123 -3.27 0.98 -11.95
C GLN A 123 -2.88 0.86 -10.47
N ALA A 124 -1.83 0.10 -10.16
CA ALA A 124 -1.38 -0.12 -8.78
C ALA A 124 -0.89 1.19 -8.13
N LEU A 125 -0.07 1.98 -8.83
CA LEU A 125 0.40 3.27 -8.34
C LEU A 125 -0.73 4.28 -8.17
N GLY A 126 -1.73 4.27 -9.06
CA GLY A 126 -2.93 5.10 -8.91
C GLY A 126 -3.76 4.73 -7.67
N HIS A 127 -3.83 3.44 -7.32
CA HIS A 127 -4.42 3.01 -6.04
C HIS A 127 -3.61 3.51 -4.84
N ALA A 128 -2.28 3.39 -4.87
CA ALA A 128 -1.41 3.89 -3.81
C ALA A 128 -1.58 5.40 -3.60
N GLU A 129 -1.66 6.18 -4.69
CA GLU A 129 -1.91 7.62 -4.65
C GLU A 129 -3.25 7.97 -3.98
N GLN A 130 -4.33 7.25 -4.34
CA GLN A 130 -5.65 7.48 -3.76
C GLN A 130 -5.69 7.16 -2.26
N LEU A 131 -4.99 6.12 -1.82
CA LEU A 131 -4.93 5.70 -0.42
C LEU A 131 -4.03 6.62 0.42
N ALA A 132 -2.96 7.15 -0.16
CA ALA A 132 -2.00 8.04 0.52
C ALA A 132 -1.73 9.31 -0.32
N PRO A 133 -2.70 10.24 -0.43
CA PRO A 133 -2.59 11.39 -1.32
C PRO A 133 -1.45 12.36 -0.96
N ASN A 134 -0.97 12.31 0.28
CA ASN A 134 0.17 13.11 0.77
C ASN A 134 1.53 12.42 0.60
N ASP A 135 1.57 11.18 0.12
CA ASP A 135 2.80 10.49 -0.21
C ASP A 135 3.24 10.83 -1.64
N ALA A 136 4.41 11.44 -1.77
CA ALA A 136 4.95 11.81 -3.08
C ALA A 136 5.47 10.61 -3.89
N ARG A 137 5.68 9.46 -3.28
CA ARG A 137 6.29 8.28 -3.95
C ARG A 137 5.45 7.76 -5.11
N PRO A 138 4.14 7.48 -4.96
CA PRO A 138 3.32 7.00 -6.07
C PRO A 138 3.26 8.01 -7.23
N ARG A 139 3.09 9.31 -6.93
CA ARG A 139 3.10 10.37 -7.95
C ARG A 139 4.43 10.45 -8.69
N THR A 140 5.54 10.30 -7.97
CA THR A 140 6.88 10.28 -8.58
C THR A 140 7.02 9.13 -9.58
N ALA A 141 6.59 7.94 -9.20
CA ALA A 141 6.62 6.76 -10.06
C ALA A 141 5.70 6.90 -11.27
N LEU A 142 4.46 7.39 -11.07
CA LEU A 142 3.52 7.68 -12.16
C LEU A 142 4.06 8.70 -13.14
N ALA A 143 4.62 9.82 -12.64
CA ALA A 143 5.21 10.86 -13.46
C ALA A 143 6.35 10.31 -14.34
N ALA A 144 7.24 9.50 -13.76
CA ALA A 144 8.33 8.85 -14.49
C ALA A 144 7.82 7.88 -15.57
N LEU A 145 6.79 7.08 -15.24
CA LEU A 145 6.14 6.16 -16.18
C LEU A 145 5.52 6.91 -17.36
N TYR A 146 4.71 7.93 -17.10
CA TYR A 146 4.08 8.73 -18.14
C TYR A 146 5.12 9.46 -19.01
N TRP A 147 6.18 10.00 -18.38
CA TRP A 147 7.28 10.64 -19.11
C TRP A 147 7.94 9.69 -20.11
N ARG A 148 8.32 8.48 -19.65
CA ARG A 148 8.95 7.47 -20.51
C ARG A 148 8.07 7.01 -21.66
N ARG A 149 6.77 7.04 -21.49
CA ARG A 149 5.76 6.73 -22.52
C ARG A 149 5.49 7.90 -23.47
N GLY A 150 6.10 9.06 -23.24
CA GLY A 150 5.84 10.28 -23.99
C GLY A 150 4.50 10.97 -23.67
N ASP A 151 3.79 10.50 -22.63
CA ASP A 151 2.55 11.12 -22.17
C ASP A 151 2.86 12.35 -21.31
N LYS A 152 3.28 13.41 -22.01
CA LYS A 152 3.67 14.68 -21.38
C LYS A 152 2.55 15.26 -20.50
N ALA A 153 1.28 15.07 -20.88
CA ALA A 153 0.14 15.64 -20.18
C ALA A 153 -0.05 15.01 -18.80
N ASN A 154 -0.09 13.67 -18.74
CA ASN A 154 -0.22 12.95 -17.50
C ASN A 154 1.03 13.09 -16.60
N ALA A 155 2.25 13.04 -17.18
CA ALA A 155 3.47 13.32 -16.42
C ALA A 155 3.44 14.70 -15.75
N ALA A 156 3.02 15.73 -16.47
CA ALA A 156 2.92 17.09 -15.94
C ALA A 156 1.83 17.22 -14.86
N ARG A 157 0.73 16.46 -14.97
CA ARG A 157 -0.32 16.40 -13.93
C ARG A 157 0.25 15.89 -12.62
N GLU A 158 0.96 14.76 -12.66
CA GLU A 158 1.54 14.16 -11.45
C GLU A 158 2.59 15.09 -10.81
N TYR A 159 3.48 15.67 -11.61
CA TYR A 159 4.46 16.64 -11.09
C TYR A 159 3.81 17.89 -10.46
N ARG A 160 2.72 18.42 -11.04
CA ARG A 160 1.98 19.53 -10.41
C ARG A 160 1.36 19.12 -9.08
N GLY A 161 0.72 17.93 -9.03
CA GLY A 161 0.19 17.40 -7.77
C GLY A 161 1.27 17.21 -6.69
N MET A 162 2.50 16.88 -7.08
CA MET A 162 3.61 16.83 -6.12
C MET A 162 3.95 18.20 -5.54
N LEU A 163 3.86 19.29 -6.31
CA LEU A 163 4.16 20.65 -5.81
C LEU A 163 3.14 21.15 -4.76
N GLU A 164 1.97 20.51 -4.69
CA GLU A 164 0.96 20.79 -3.65
C GLU A 164 1.33 20.15 -2.30
N LEU A 165 2.32 19.24 -2.29
CA LEU A 165 2.80 18.57 -1.10
C LEU A 165 3.96 19.34 -0.44
N GLU A 166 4.20 19.04 0.84
CA GLU A 166 5.42 19.48 1.54
C GLU A 166 6.62 18.64 1.07
N LEU A 167 7.32 19.14 0.06
CA LEU A 167 8.49 18.47 -0.51
C LEU A 167 9.78 19.04 0.05
N PRO A 168 10.81 18.20 0.26
CA PRO A 168 12.18 18.68 0.45
C PRO A 168 12.61 19.58 -0.74
N GLU A 169 13.34 20.66 -0.47
CA GLU A 169 13.74 21.65 -1.47
C GLU A 169 14.38 21.01 -2.72
N ARG A 170 15.27 20.04 -2.52
CA ARG A 170 15.92 19.32 -3.63
C ARG A 170 14.93 18.56 -4.53
N LEU A 171 13.88 18.00 -3.95
CA LEU A 171 12.87 17.29 -4.72
C LEU A 171 11.96 18.29 -5.44
N ARG A 172 11.56 19.38 -4.78
CA ARG A 172 10.81 20.47 -5.39
C ARG A 172 11.52 21.03 -6.63
N ALA A 173 12.80 21.35 -6.52
CA ALA A 173 13.60 21.86 -7.63
C ALA A 173 13.66 20.86 -8.81
N LYS A 174 13.75 19.54 -8.53
CA LYS A 174 13.70 18.51 -9.58
C LYS A 174 12.34 18.47 -10.28
N VAL A 175 11.25 18.60 -9.54
CA VAL A 175 9.88 18.60 -10.07
C VAL A 175 9.66 19.83 -10.95
N GLU A 176 10.09 21.02 -10.51
CA GLU A 176 10.02 22.26 -11.28
C GLU A 176 10.82 22.17 -12.57
N TRP A 177 12.04 21.63 -12.50
CA TRP A 177 12.85 21.36 -13.69
C TRP A 177 12.14 20.40 -14.65
N ALA A 178 11.56 19.31 -14.15
CA ALA A 178 10.83 18.35 -14.97
C ALA A 178 9.64 18.98 -15.69
N LEU A 179 8.87 19.82 -15.00
CA LEU A 179 7.77 20.55 -15.60
C LEU A 179 8.24 21.52 -16.70
N ALA A 180 9.37 22.21 -16.48
CA ALA A 180 9.96 23.08 -17.49
C ALA A 180 10.42 22.29 -18.75
N GLU A 181 11.00 21.09 -18.57
CA GLU A 181 11.37 20.21 -19.67
C GLU A 181 10.15 19.71 -20.46
N LEU A 182 9.08 19.31 -19.77
CA LEU A 182 7.84 18.85 -20.40
C LEU A 182 7.12 19.94 -21.20
N ALA A 183 7.32 21.21 -20.83
CA ALA A 183 6.73 22.35 -21.53
C ALA A 183 7.44 22.70 -22.85
N LYS A 184 8.61 22.13 -23.10
CA LYS A 184 9.33 22.35 -24.36
C LYS A 184 8.60 21.69 -25.54
N PRO A 185 8.57 22.36 -26.70
CA PRO A 185 7.89 21.84 -27.89
C PRO A 185 8.47 20.52 -28.41
#